data_8f789b5e15da4650639255b4533b61bb
#
_entry.id   8f789b5e15da4650639255b4533b61bb
#
_cell.length_a   1.000
_cell.length_b   1.000
_cell.length_c   1.000
_cell.angle_alpha   90.00
_cell.angle_beta   90.00
_cell.angle_gamma   90.00
#
_symmetry.space_group_name_H-M   'P 1'
#
loop_
_entity.id
_entity.type
_entity.pdbx_description
1 polymer ?
#
loop_
_entity_poly.entity_id
_entity_poly.type
_entity_poly.pdbx_seq_one_letter_code
_entity_poly.pdbx_strand_id
1 'polypeptide(L)'
;MNLVTQYKSYIRKENLFQPTDKLLLAVSGGVDSVVLCELCKQAGYDFVIAHCNFQLRGEESERDEQFVRKLGEKYGVEVRVKQFDTAGYASANKRNIQVAARELRYNWFAEILQDSGNTLRHILTAHHLDDNIETLLMNFFKGTGILGLRGILPKQGRIIRPLLFARKEEILAFASEQGLAYAADSSNASDKYTRNYFRNKLIPGIKEAFPQAEENLIHNLQRFREAGELYQQAIDLHKKKLLEKKGAEFHIPVLKLQKAKPLHTILYEIIRDFGFTPQQVAEVAGLLESDSGKYVQSATHRVIRNRKWLLIVPHPSVSAKHVLIEQEGKIGFAGGELRIKRLPVTNGFTVQSVTDIAQLDADAIGFPLLLRPWKTGDYFYPLGMPRKKKKLSRFLIDQKISIAQKEQVWVLETDKKII
;
A
#
# COMPACT_ATOMS: atom_id res chain seq x y z
N MET A 1 30.19 -2.70 -26.69
CA MET A 1 30.12 -3.60 -25.50
C MET A 1 28.93 -4.47 -25.74
N ASN A 2 29.07 -5.81 -25.60
CA ASN A 2 27.95 -6.71 -25.92
C ASN A 2 26.83 -6.57 -24.85
N LEU A 3 25.58 -6.84 -25.21
CA LEU A 3 24.40 -6.63 -24.36
C LEU A 3 24.47 -7.42 -23.03
N VAL A 4 25.07 -8.62 -23.03
CA VAL A 4 25.28 -9.44 -21.81
C VAL A 4 26.19 -8.74 -20.80
N THR A 5 27.27 -8.10 -21.29
CA THR A 5 28.19 -7.36 -20.43
C THR A 5 27.55 -6.11 -19.85
N GLN A 6 26.77 -5.37 -20.64
CA GLN A 6 25.98 -4.21 -20.17
C GLN A 6 24.94 -4.64 -19.14
N TYR A 7 24.25 -5.78 -19.39
CA TYR A 7 23.28 -6.36 -18.47
C TYR A 7 23.89 -6.67 -17.10
N LYS A 8 25.03 -7.38 -17.07
CA LYS A 8 25.76 -7.68 -15.82
C LYS A 8 26.23 -6.42 -15.11
N SER A 9 26.72 -5.42 -15.85
CA SER A 9 27.16 -4.15 -15.33
C SER A 9 26.01 -3.37 -14.69
N TYR A 10 24.84 -3.33 -15.37
CA TYR A 10 23.66 -2.65 -14.87
C TYR A 10 23.11 -3.28 -13.58
N ILE A 11 23.05 -4.62 -13.51
CA ILE A 11 22.63 -5.34 -12.30
C ILE A 11 23.51 -4.96 -11.10
N ARG A 12 24.84 -4.90 -11.29
CA ARG A 12 25.80 -4.51 -10.24
C ARG A 12 25.64 -3.04 -9.84
N LYS A 13 25.58 -2.14 -10.83
CA LYS A 13 25.44 -0.70 -10.62
C LYS A 13 24.19 -0.35 -9.80
N GLU A 14 23.05 -0.92 -10.17
CA GLU A 14 21.76 -0.66 -9.52
C GLU A 14 21.52 -1.58 -8.31
N ASN A 15 22.46 -2.47 -7.97
CA ASN A 15 22.32 -3.44 -6.87
C ASN A 15 20.98 -4.19 -6.89
N LEU A 16 20.64 -4.76 -8.05
CA LEU A 16 19.32 -5.31 -8.30
C LEU A 16 19.06 -6.60 -7.52
N PHE A 17 19.98 -7.55 -7.64
CA PHE A 17 19.95 -8.86 -6.95
C PHE A 17 21.38 -9.46 -6.88
N GLN A 18 21.54 -10.50 -6.08
CA GLN A 18 22.81 -11.22 -5.95
C GLN A 18 22.88 -12.36 -6.98
N PRO A 19 24.08 -12.73 -7.46
CA PRO A 19 24.26 -13.85 -8.41
C PRO A 19 23.71 -15.20 -7.91
N THR A 20 23.60 -15.37 -6.60
CA THR A 20 23.10 -16.58 -5.93
C THR A 20 21.58 -16.57 -5.73
N ASP A 21 20.90 -15.47 -6.05
CA ASP A 21 19.45 -15.40 -5.92
C ASP A 21 18.78 -16.20 -7.03
N LYS A 22 17.81 -17.04 -6.68
CA LYS A 22 16.90 -17.67 -7.66
C LYS A 22 15.80 -16.70 -8.04
N LEU A 23 15.60 -16.51 -9.34
CA LEU A 23 14.78 -15.45 -9.93
C LEU A 23 13.48 -16.01 -10.51
N LEU A 24 12.39 -15.23 -10.45
CA LEU A 24 11.14 -15.51 -11.16
C LEU A 24 11.03 -14.56 -12.36
N LEU A 25 11.11 -15.08 -13.58
CA LEU A 25 11.00 -14.28 -14.79
C LEU A 25 9.55 -14.26 -15.29
N ALA A 26 8.97 -13.07 -15.41
CA ALA A 26 7.65 -12.88 -16.02
C ALA A 26 7.80 -12.88 -17.54
N VAL A 27 7.37 -13.96 -18.18
CA VAL A 27 7.57 -14.20 -19.62
C VAL A 27 6.24 -14.20 -20.33
N SER A 28 6.06 -13.26 -21.28
CA SER A 28 4.87 -13.18 -22.13
C SER A 28 5.00 -13.96 -23.43
N GLY A 29 6.21 -14.32 -23.82
CA GLY A 29 6.53 -14.87 -25.14
C GLY A 29 7.03 -13.83 -26.14
N GLY A 30 6.78 -12.54 -25.90
CA GLY A 30 7.29 -11.45 -26.75
C GLY A 30 8.80 -11.26 -26.61
N VAL A 31 9.40 -10.58 -27.62
CA VAL A 31 10.86 -10.46 -27.80
C VAL A 31 11.58 -9.97 -26.53
N ASP A 32 11.05 -8.98 -25.81
CA ASP A 32 11.70 -8.41 -24.63
C ASP A 32 11.85 -9.45 -23.52
N SER A 33 10.80 -10.25 -23.30
CA SER A 33 10.79 -11.30 -22.29
C SER A 33 11.66 -12.50 -22.65
N VAL A 34 11.76 -12.82 -23.93
CA VAL A 34 12.63 -13.89 -24.45
C VAL A 34 14.10 -13.47 -24.34
N VAL A 35 14.43 -12.23 -24.72
CA VAL A 35 15.78 -11.67 -24.54
C VAL A 35 16.18 -11.64 -23.06
N LEU A 36 15.25 -11.30 -22.15
CA LEU A 36 15.51 -11.38 -20.73
C LEU A 36 15.90 -12.80 -20.27
N CYS A 37 15.19 -13.84 -20.75
CA CYS A 37 15.53 -15.24 -20.47
C CYS A 37 16.92 -15.59 -20.99
N GLU A 38 17.24 -15.22 -22.23
CA GLU A 38 18.54 -15.48 -22.84
C GLU A 38 19.69 -14.80 -22.09
N LEU A 39 19.49 -13.53 -21.71
CA LEU A 39 20.48 -12.79 -20.92
C LEU A 39 20.70 -13.39 -19.54
N CYS A 40 19.64 -13.85 -18.86
CA CYS A 40 19.78 -14.56 -17.57
C CYS A 40 20.55 -15.86 -17.75
N LYS A 41 20.26 -16.64 -18.82
CA LYS A 41 20.95 -17.91 -19.12
C LYS A 41 22.44 -17.68 -19.39
N GLN A 42 22.77 -16.75 -20.30
CA GLN A 42 24.16 -16.42 -20.64
C GLN A 42 24.92 -15.76 -19.48
N ALA A 43 24.21 -15.08 -18.57
CA ALA A 43 24.81 -14.52 -17.37
C ALA A 43 25.07 -15.57 -16.28
N GLY A 44 24.49 -16.77 -16.40
CA GLY A 44 24.62 -17.86 -15.43
C GLY A 44 23.72 -17.70 -14.20
N TYR A 45 22.61 -16.99 -14.30
CA TYR A 45 21.64 -16.83 -13.21
C TYR A 45 20.63 -17.99 -13.17
N ASP A 46 20.28 -18.44 -11.97
CA ASP A 46 19.23 -19.45 -11.75
C ASP A 46 17.85 -18.79 -11.78
N PHE A 47 16.94 -19.34 -12.59
CA PHE A 47 15.61 -18.77 -12.73
C PHE A 47 14.52 -19.80 -13.04
N VAL A 48 13.29 -19.39 -12.74
CA VAL A 48 12.03 -20.07 -13.05
C VAL A 48 11.23 -19.12 -13.95
N ILE A 49 10.53 -19.65 -14.94
CA ILE A 49 9.64 -18.87 -15.82
C ILE A 49 8.22 -18.85 -15.22
N ALA A 50 7.57 -17.68 -15.19
CA ALA A 50 6.15 -17.53 -14.91
C ALA A 50 5.43 -16.92 -16.13
N HIS A 51 4.42 -17.60 -16.62
CA HIS A 51 3.58 -17.15 -17.73
C HIS A 51 2.12 -17.01 -17.30
N CYS A 52 1.53 -15.85 -17.60
CA CYS A 52 0.12 -15.56 -17.37
C CYS A 52 -0.65 -15.68 -18.67
N ASN A 53 -1.50 -16.69 -18.82
CA ASN A 53 -2.45 -16.78 -19.92
C ASN A 53 -3.77 -16.09 -19.48
N PHE A 54 -4.01 -14.90 -20.01
CA PHE A 54 -5.19 -14.09 -19.65
C PHE A 54 -6.45 -14.46 -20.42
N GLN A 55 -6.39 -15.43 -21.34
CA GLN A 55 -7.50 -15.91 -22.18
C GLN A 55 -8.24 -14.79 -22.94
N LEU A 56 -7.53 -13.72 -23.31
CA LEU A 56 -8.11 -12.55 -23.99
C LEU A 56 -8.06 -12.60 -25.52
N ARG A 57 -7.30 -13.55 -26.08
CA ARG A 57 -7.03 -13.64 -27.52
C ARG A 57 -7.29 -15.03 -28.10
N GLY A 58 -8.03 -15.89 -27.41
CA GLY A 58 -8.34 -17.25 -27.86
C GLY A 58 -7.08 -18.04 -28.25
N GLU A 59 -7.00 -18.53 -29.49
CA GLU A 59 -5.90 -19.37 -29.98
C GLU A 59 -4.51 -18.73 -29.88
N GLU A 60 -4.39 -17.39 -29.98
CA GLU A 60 -3.10 -16.71 -29.76
C GLU A 60 -2.59 -16.89 -28.35
N SER A 61 -3.49 -16.83 -27.37
CA SER A 61 -3.13 -17.03 -25.96
C SER A 61 -2.61 -18.44 -25.68
N GLU A 62 -3.21 -19.45 -26.32
CA GLU A 62 -2.78 -20.85 -26.22
C GLU A 62 -1.44 -21.08 -26.93
N ARG A 63 -1.26 -20.50 -28.11
CA ARG A 63 0.01 -20.55 -28.88
C ARG A 63 1.15 -19.93 -28.05
N ASP A 64 0.91 -18.77 -27.42
CA ASP A 64 1.90 -18.06 -26.59
C ASP A 64 2.27 -18.88 -25.34
N GLU A 65 1.31 -19.55 -24.71
CA GLU A 65 1.55 -20.46 -23.60
C GLU A 65 2.43 -21.65 -24.04
N GLN A 66 2.08 -22.30 -25.15
CA GLN A 66 2.87 -23.43 -25.70
C GLN A 66 4.29 -23.01 -26.06
N PHE A 67 4.45 -21.82 -26.64
CA PHE A 67 5.77 -21.25 -26.95
C PHE A 67 6.61 -21.08 -25.68
N VAL A 68 6.04 -20.53 -24.60
CA VAL A 68 6.76 -20.32 -23.34
C VAL A 68 7.12 -21.66 -22.67
N ARG A 69 6.27 -22.69 -22.76
CA ARG A 69 6.60 -24.04 -22.28
C ARG A 69 7.81 -24.63 -23.01
N LYS A 70 7.83 -24.53 -24.35
CA LYS A 70 8.99 -24.96 -25.17
C LYS A 70 10.25 -24.14 -24.85
N LEU A 71 10.10 -22.86 -24.54
CA LEU A 71 11.21 -22.01 -24.11
C LEU A 71 11.83 -22.51 -22.79
N GLY A 72 11.00 -22.95 -21.85
CA GLY A 72 11.46 -23.57 -20.60
C GLY A 72 12.21 -24.87 -20.83
N GLU A 73 11.72 -25.73 -21.73
CA GLU A 73 12.41 -26.96 -22.14
C GLU A 73 13.78 -26.63 -22.75
N LYS A 74 13.84 -25.66 -23.66
CA LYS A 74 15.09 -25.19 -24.30
C LYS A 74 16.14 -24.74 -23.28
N TYR A 75 15.73 -24.04 -22.23
CA TYR A 75 16.65 -23.55 -21.20
C TYR A 75 16.88 -24.54 -20.05
N GLY A 76 16.12 -25.61 -19.97
CA GLY A 76 16.16 -26.58 -18.87
C GLY A 76 15.71 -25.99 -17.56
N VAL A 77 14.66 -25.15 -17.56
CA VAL A 77 14.14 -24.45 -16.38
C VAL A 77 12.66 -24.76 -16.15
N GLU A 78 12.23 -24.66 -14.89
CA GLU A 78 10.82 -24.82 -14.50
C GLU A 78 9.97 -23.72 -15.14
N VAL A 79 8.78 -24.10 -15.65
CA VAL A 79 7.77 -23.16 -16.17
C VAL A 79 6.50 -23.30 -15.36
N ARG A 80 6.10 -22.20 -14.73
CA ARG A 80 4.80 -22.07 -14.06
C ARG A 80 3.86 -21.30 -14.96
N VAL A 81 2.67 -21.86 -15.19
CA VAL A 81 1.62 -21.22 -16.00
C VAL A 81 0.36 -21.12 -15.18
N LYS A 82 -0.33 -19.98 -15.26
CA LYS A 82 -1.67 -19.79 -14.71
C LYS A 82 -2.57 -19.16 -15.76
N GLN A 83 -3.69 -19.81 -16.00
CA GLN A 83 -4.77 -19.30 -16.84
C GLN A 83 -5.76 -18.50 -15.99
N PHE A 84 -6.25 -17.37 -16.52
CA PHE A 84 -7.13 -16.45 -15.82
C PHE A 84 -8.38 -16.17 -16.63
N ASP A 85 -9.56 -16.27 -16.00
CA ASP A 85 -10.77 -15.63 -16.51
C ASP A 85 -10.71 -14.12 -16.24
N THR A 86 -9.94 -13.43 -17.07
CA THR A 86 -9.71 -11.99 -16.91
C THR A 86 -10.97 -11.17 -17.16
N ALA A 87 -11.84 -11.59 -18.07
CA ALA A 87 -13.09 -10.90 -18.39
C ALA A 87 -14.09 -11.00 -17.22
N GLY A 88 -14.27 -12.18 -16.64
CA GLY A 88 -15.09 -12.40 -15.47
C GLY A 88 -14.60 -11.61 -14.25
N TYR A 89 -13.28 -11.63 -13.98
CA TYR A 89 -12.69 -10.84 -12.92
C TYR A 89 -12.89 -9.33 -13.10
N ALA A 90 -12.68 -8.81 -14.31
CA ALA A 90 -12.86 -7.39 -14.62
C ALA A 90 -14.31 -6.95 -14.39
N SER A 91 -15.28 -7.74 -14.84
CA SER A 91 -16.71 -7.49 -14.65
C SER A 91 -17.11 -7.50 -13.17
N ALA A 92 -16.73 -8.54 -12.44
CA ALA A 92 -17.06 -8.71 -11.01
C ALA A 92 -16.51 -7.57 -10.14
N ASN A 93 -15.31 -7.07 -10.47
CA ASN A 93 -14.63 -6.01 -9.70
C ASN A 93 -14.81 -4.60 -10.30
N LYS A 94 -15.62 -4.42 -11.34
CA LYS A 94 -15.83 -3.14 -12.05
C LYS A 94 -14.49 -2.49 -12.46
N ARG A 95 -13.57 -3.27 -12.99
CA ARG A 95 -12.26 -2.84 -13.49
C ARG A 95 -12.22 -2.89 -15.01
N ASN A 96 -11.36 -2.07 -15.62
CA ASN A 96 -11.03 -2.30 -17.02
C ASN A 96 -10.11 -3.52 -17.17
N ILE A 97 -10.12 -4.15 -18.34
CA ILE A 97 -9.39 -5.40 -18.63
C ILE A 97 -7.88 -5.29 -18.32
N GLN A 98 -7.25 -4.15 -18.62
CA GLN A 98 -5.81 -3.97 -18.41
C GLN A 98 -5.45 -3.91 -16.91
N VAL A 99 -6.28 -3.22 -16.13
CA VAL A 99 -6.11 -3.16 -14.67
C VAL A 99 -6.35 -4.55 -14.07
N ALA A 100 -7.40 -5.26 -14.51
CA ALA A 100 -7.70 -6.61 -14.08
C ALA A 100 -6.54 -7.58 -14.36
N ALA A 101 -6.05 -7.61 -15.61
CA ALA A 101 -4.90 -8.43 -16.00
C ALA A 101 -3.64 -8.11 -15.17
N ARG A 102 -3.42 -6.82 -14.86
CA ARG A 102 -2.29 -6.39 -14.02
C ARG A 102 -2.46 -6.87 -12.58
N GLU A 103 -3.63 -6.70 -11.97
CA GLU A 103 -3.94 -7.15 -10.60
C GLU A 103 -3.75 -8.67 -10.48
N LEU A 104 -4.35 -9.45 -11.39
CA LEU A 104 -4.23 -10.91 -11.45
C LEU A 104 -2.78 -11.37 -11.55
N ARG A 105 -2.00 -10.74 -12.44
CA ARG A 105 -0.57 -11.04 -12.63
C ARG A 105 0.24 -10.87 -11.35
N TYR A 106 0.16 -9.70 -10.72
CA TYR A 106 1.00 -9.41 -9.56
C TYR A 106 0.55 -10.13 -8.31
N ASN A 107 -0.76 -10.41 -8.15
CA ASN A 107 -1.27 -11.24 -7.08
C ASN A 107 -0.70 -12.67 -7.20
N TRP A 108 -0.77 -13.26 -8.38
CA TRP A 108 -0.21 -14.59 -8.60
C TRP A 108 1.31 -14.65 -8.43
N PHE A 109 2.03 -13.65 -8.88
CA PHE A 109 3.48 -13.61 -8.64
C PHE A 109 3.81 -13.51 -7.15
N ALA A 110 3.00 -12.78 -6.38
CA ALA A 110 3.16 -12.72 -4.93
C ALA A 110 2.88 -14.08 -4.27
N GLU A 111 1.85 -14.81 -4.72
CA GLU A 111 1.56 -16.19 -4.31
C GLU A 111 2.77 -17.11 -4.56
N ILE A 112 3.32 -17.09 -5.78
CA ILE A 112 4.51 -17.91 -6.12
C ILE A 112 5.68 -17.62 -5.20
N LEU A 113 5.96 -16.35 -4.92
CA LEU A 113 7.06 -15.95 -4.05
C LEU A 113 6.84 -16.37 -2.59
N GLN A 114 5.59 -16.38 -2.14
CA GLN A 114 5.22 -16.81 -0.79
C GLN A 114 5.34 -18.33 -0.65
N ASP A 115 4.81 -19.08 -1.61
CA ASP A 115 4.79 -20.55 -1.62
C ASP A 115 6.20 -21.15 -1.79
N SER A 116 7.12 -20.38 -2.36
CA SER A 116 8.52 -20.83 -2.58
C SER A 116 9.38 -20.93 -1.30
N GLY A 117 8.83 -20.58 -0.12
CA GLY A 117 9.58 -20.63 1.13
C GLY A 117 10.84 -19.74 1.13
N ASN A 118 10.80 -18.60 0.44
CA ASN A 118 11.92 -17.66 0.22
C ASN A 118 13.03 -18.16 -0.73
N THR A 119 12.83 -19.26 -1.44
CA THR A 119 13.78 -19.72 -2.49
C THR A 119 13.77 -18.73 -3.67
N LEU A 120 12.58 -18.26 -4.09
CA LEU A 120 12.45 -17.22 -5.10
C LEU A 120 12.36 -15.84 -4.41
N ARG A 121 13.31 -14.95 -4.70
CA ARG A 121 13.40 -13.67 -4.01
C ARG A 121 12.84 -12.50 -4.80
N HIS A 122 12.99 -12.52 -6.13
CA HIS A 122 12.73 -11.41 -7.02
C HIS A 122 11.93 -11.83 -8.25
N ILE A 123 11.09 -10.91 -8.72
CA ILE A 123 10.35 -11.02 -9.98
C ILE A 123 11.05 -10.12 -10.99
N LEU A 124 11.49 -10.69 -12.10
CA LEU A 124 12.07 -9.92 -13.20
C LEU A 124 11.05 -9.67 -14.28
N THR A 125 10.93 -8.42 -14.72
CA THR A 125 10.07 -8.03 -15.84
C THR A 125 10.89 -7.33 -16.91
N ALA A 126 10.53 -7.53 -18.17
CA ALA A 126 11.31 -7.11 -19.34
C ALA A 126 11.00 -5.66 -19.79
N HIS A 127 10.73 -4.73 -18.86
CA HIS A 127 10.60 -3.33 -19.21
C HIS A 127 11.97 -2.76 -19.61
N HIS A 128 12.01 -2.01 -20.70
CA HIS A 128 13.19 -1.44 -21.30
C HIS A 128 13.18 0.11 -21.25
N LEU A 129 14.22 0.74 -21.78
CA LEU A 129 14.42 2.19 -21.69
C LEU A 129 13.30 3.00 -22.35
N ASP A 130 12.81 2.54 -23.53
CA ASP A 130 11.73 3.24 -24.23
C ASP A 130 10.41 3.18 -23.45
N ASP A 131 10.10 2.06 -22.77
CA ASP A 131 8.96 1.99 -21.83
C ASP A 131 9.07 3.04 -20.72
N ASN A 132 10.30 3.35 -20.31
CA ASN A 132 10.56 4.34 -19.27
C ASN A 132 10.32 5.76 -19.76
N ILE A 133 10.74 6.08 -20.98
CA ILE A 133 10.45 7.36 -21.66
C ILE A 133 8.94 7.54 -21.83
N GLU A 134 8.24 6.52 -22.33
CA GLU A 134 6.77 6.54 -22.44
C GLU A 134 6.11 6.83 -21.10
N THR A 135 6.57 6.15 -20.04
CA THR A 135 6.01 6.29 -18.71
C THR A 135 6.25 7.68 -18.12
N LEU A 136 7.45 8.24 -18.32
CA LEU A 136 7.76 9.63 -17.92
C LEU A 136 6.78 10.60 -18.57
N LEU A 137 6.64 10.54 -19.91
CA LEU A 137 5.78 11.46 -20.66
C LEU A 137 4.30 11.26 -20.28
N MET A 138 3.83 10.03 -20.19
CA MET A 138 2.45 9.74 -19.76
C MET A 138 2.15 10.29 -18.36
N ASN A 139 3.09 10.15 -17.42
CA ASN A 139 2.93 10.67 -16.07
C ASN A 139 2.95 12.20 -16.08
N PHE A 140 3.83 12.81 -16.85
CA PHE A 140 3.90 14.27 -16.99
C PHE A 140 2.58 14.87 -17.46
N PHE A 141 2.00 14.33 -18.53
CA PHE A 141 0.74 14.84 -19.10
C PHE A 141 -0.50 14.48 -18.24
N LYS A 142 -0.44 13.42 -17.45
CA LYS A 142 -1.52 13.08 -16.49
C LYS A 142 -1.50 13.94 -15.23
N GLY A 143 -0.44 14.70 -15.02
CA GLY A 143 -0.21 15.46 -13.79
C GLY A 143 0.29 14.56 -12.65
N THR A 144 1.54 14.75 -12.27
CA THR A 144 2.16 13.98 -11.19
C THR A 144 3.15 14.85 -10.42
N GLY A 145 3.44 14.45 -9.17
CA GLY A 145 4.56 15.02 -8.42
C GLY A 145 5.92 14.47 -8.86
N ILE A 146 6.99 15.01 -8.31
CA ILE A 146 8.38 14.65 -8.64
C ILE A 146 8.63 13.14 -8.61
N LEU A 147 8.00 12.41 -7.68
CA LEU A 147 8.16 10.95 -7.56
C LEU A 147 7.59 10.18 -8.76
N GLY A 148 6.57 10.70 -9.43
CA GLY A 148 6.03 10.08 -10.65
C GLY A 148 6.87 10.37 -11.89
N LEU A 149 7.65 11.48 -11.90
CA LEU A 149 8.56 11.81 -13.00
C LEU A 149 9.83 10.95 -13.02
N ARG A 150 10.12 10.18 -11.99
CA ARG A 150 11.24 9.21 -11.96
C ARG A 150 11.06 8.06 -12.95
N GLY A 151 9.91 7.99 -13.62
CA GLY A 151 9.56 6.90 -14.53
C GLY A 151 9.44 5.55 -13.83
N ILE A 152 9.86 4.51 -14.54
CA ILE A 152 9.90 3.14 -14.03
C ILE A 152 11.20 2.95 -13.23
N LEU A 153 11.10 2.52 -11.98
CA LEU A 153 12.27 2.27 -11.14
C LEU A 153 12.91 0.91 -11.46
N PRO A 154 14.24 0.80 -11.45
CA PRO A 154 14.95 -0.48 -11.65
C PRO A 154 14.53 -1.56 -10.66
N LYS A 155 14.29 -1.16 -9.41
CA LYS A 155 13.84 -2.05 -8.32
C LYS A 155 12.70 -1.38 -7.54
N GLN A 156 11.63 -2.13 -7.30
CA GLN A 156 10.50 -1.68 -6.50
C GLN A 156 9.96 -2.87 -5.68
N GLY A 157 10.32 -2.92 -4.42
CA GLY A 157 10.07 -4.09 -3.59
C GLY A 157 10.76 -5.34 -4.16
N ARG A 158 9.99 -6.37 -4.46
CA ARG A 158 10.50 -7.60 -5.08
C ARG A 158 10.54 -7.58 -6.61
N ILE A 159 10.00 -6.53 -7.26
CA ILE A 159 9.95 -6.41 -8.71
C ILE A 159 11.21 -5.72 -9.21
N ILE A 160 11.90 -6.34 -10.17
CA ILE A 160 13.14 -5.87 -10.77
C ILE A 160 12.97 -5.75 -12.29
N ARG A 161 13.60 -4.74 -12.87
CA ARG A 161 13.53 -4.43 -14.30
C ARG A 161 14.93 -4.26 -14.87
N PRO A 162 15.60 -5.36 -15.12
CA PRO A 162 17.02 -5.34 -15.44
C PRO A 162 17.34 -4.93 -16.87
N LEU A 163 16.33 -4.70 -17.74
CA LEU A 163 16.50 -4.21 -19.11
C LEU A 163 16.30 -2.69 -19.25
N LEU A 164 16.07 -1.94 -18.15
CA LEU A 164 15.84 -0.49 -18.21
C LEU A 164 17.04 0.32 -18.74
N PHE A 165 18.20 -0.29 -18.93
CA PHE A 165 19.35 0.33 -19.58
C PHE A 165 19.31 0.23 -21.11
N ALA A 166 18.60 -0.76 -21.65
CA ALA A 166 18.64 -1.11 -23.06
C ALA A 166 17.52 -0.42 -23.85
N ARG A 167 17.84 0.00 -25.07
CA ARG A 167 16.88 0.46 -26.07
C ARG A 167 16.17 -0.74 -26.72
N LYS A 168 14.96 -0.51 -27.22
CA LYS A 168 14.22 -1.52 -27.99
C LYS A 168 15.00 -2.04 -29.18
N GLU A 169 15.69 -1.16 -29.88
CA GLU A 169 16.54 -1.49 -31.03
C GLU A 169 17.68 -2.45 -30.66
N GLU A 170 18.33 -2.23 -29.51
CA GLU A 170 19.41 -3.09 -29.00
C GLU A 170 18.88 -4.49 -28.64
N ILE A 171 17.66 -4.55 -28.05
CA ILE A 171 16.99 -5.81 -27.73
C ILE A 171 16.66 -6.60 -28.99
N LEU A 172 16.13 -5.93 -30.04
CA LEU A 172 15.82 -6.56 -31.34
C LEU A 172 17.08 -7.01 -32.04
N ALA A 173 18.14 -6.21 -32.06
CA ALA A 173 19.42 -6.56 -32.63
C ALA A 173 20.01 -7.81 -31.98
N PHE A 174 20.00 -7.85 -30.64
CA PHE A 174 20.46 -9.02 -29.87
C PHE A 174 19.61 -10.26 -30.17
N ALA A 175 18.27 -10.13 -30.24
CA ALA A 175 17.40 -11.23 -30.55
C ALA A 175 17.71 -11.82 -31.95
N SER A 176 17.95 -10.96 -32.94
CA SER A 176 18.34 -11.35 -34.29
C SER A 176 19.71 -12.03 -34.32
N GLU A 177 20.70 -11.44 -33.65
CA GLU A 177 22.09 -11.98 -33.57
C GLU A 177 22.13 -13.35 -32.92
N GLN A 178 21.29 -13.59 -31.91
CA GLN A 178 21.19 -14.87 -31.20
C GLN A 178 20.19 -15.86 -31.86
N GLY A 179 19.54 -15.47 -32.95
CA GLY A 179 18.55 -16.31 -33.66
C GLY A 179 17.37 -16.69 -32.75
N LEU A 180 16.91 -15.77 -31.86
CA LEU A 180 15.85 -16.06 -30.92
C LEU A 180 14.48 -16.02 -31.62
N ALA A 181 13.72 -17.10 -31.50
CA ALA A 181 12.31 -17.11 -31.86
C ALA A 181 11.49 -16.43 -30.71
N TYR A 182 10.46 -15.68 -31.08
CA TYR A 182 9.51 -15.06 -30.16
C TYR A 182 8.13 -14.94 -30.79
N ALA A 183 7.09 -14.84 -29.94
CA ALA A 183 5.72 -14.63 -30.37
C ALA A 183 5.51 -13.17 -30.83
N ALA A 184 4.91 -12.98 -32.01
CA ALA A 184 4.53 -11.65 -32.47
C ALA A 184 3.28 -11.19 -31.72
N ASP A 185 3.32 -9.98 -31.08
CA ASP A 185 2.19 -9.40 -30.39
C ASP A 185 1.37 -8.50 -31.32
N SER A 186 0.22 -9.02 -31.79
CA SER A 186 -0.70 -8.30 -32.71
C SER A 186 -1.26 -7.00 -32.14
N SER A 187 -1.27 -6.83 -30.79
CA SER A 187 -1.80 -5.64 -30.13
C SER A 187 -0.89 -4.41 -30.23
N ASN A 188 0.38 -4.57 -30.57
CA ASN A 188 1.33 -3.46 -30.69
C ASN A 188 1.02 -2.51 -31.87
N ALA A 189 0.30 -2.97 -32.88
CA ALA A 189 -0.08 -2.19 -34.07
C ALA A 189 -1.28 -1.26 -33.85
N SER A 190 -2.00 -1.36 -32.72
CA SER A 190 -3.22 -0.61 -32.47
C SER A 190 -2.99 0.63 -31.62
N ASP A 191 -3.35 1.81 -32.12
CA ASP A 191 -3.31 3.09 -31.38
C ASP A 191 -4.45 3.24 -30.37
N LYS A 192 -5.26 2.20 -30.16
CA LYS A 192 -6.39 2.21 -29.21
C LYS A 192 -5.98 2.53 -27.77
N TYR A 193 -4.73 2.26 -27.42
CA TYR A 193 -4.20 2.47 -26.08
C TYR A 193 -3.29 3.70 -26.02
N THR A 194 -3.42 4.50 -24.98
CA THR A 194 -2.63 5.72 -24.76
C THR A 194 -1.13 5.48 -24.92
N ARG A 195 -0.60 4.36 -24.44
CA ARG A 195 0.83 4.02 -24.54
C ARG A 195 1.27 3.85 -25.98
N ASN A 196 0.46 3.16 -26.80
CA ASN A 196 0.76 2.96 -28.22
C ASN A 196 0.70 4.30 -28.98
N TYR A 197 -0.23 5.19 -28.64
CA TYR A 197 -0.28 6.54 -29.20
C TYR A 197 1.01 7.33 -28.91
N PHE A 198 1.51 7.26 -27.67
CA PHE A 198 2.79 7.90 -27.33
C PHE A 198 3.93 7.32 -28.14
N ARG A 199 4.04 6.00 -28.23
CA ARG A 199 5.07 5.28 -28.99
C ARG A 199 5.04 5.58 -30.49
N ASN A 200 3.86 5.51 -31.08
CA ASN A 200 3.71 5.50 -32.54
C ASN A 200 3.55 6.91 -33.13
N LYS A 201 3.08 7.89 -32.35
CA LYS A 201 2.74 9.24 -32.84
C LYS A 201 3.47 10.34 -32.10
N LEU A 202 3.32 10.40 -30.77
CA LEU A 202 3.79 11.56 -30.02
C LEU A 202 5.32 11.63 -29.95
N ILE A 203 6.00 10.54 -29.59
CA ILE A 203 7.46 10.51 -29.49
C ILE A 203 8.12 10.77 -30.84
N PRO A 204 7.69 10.14 -31.96
CA PRO A 204 8.20 10.47 -33.27
C PRO A 204 8.02 11.95 -33.64
N GLY A 205 6.84 12.54 -33.41
CA GLY A 205 6.60 13.96 -33.68
C GLY A 205 7.47 14.89 -32.82
N ILE A 206 7.75 14.52 -31.57
CA ILE A 206 8.69 15.27 -30.73
C ILE A 206 10.11 15.20 -31.29
N LYS A 207 10.53 14.02 -31.80
CA LYS A 207 11.87 13.84 -32.43
C LYS A 207 12.04 14.64 -33.70
N GLU A 208 11.01 14.84 -34.49
CA GLU A 208 11.06 15.72 -35.67
C GLU A 208 11.41 17.16 -35.29
N ALA A 209 10.82 17.68 -34.20
CA ALA A 209 11.10 19.03 -33.72
C ALA A 209 12.38 19.12 -32.88
N PHE A 210 12.70 18.06 -32.15
CA PHE A 210 13.83 17.99 -31.21
C PHE A 210 14.58 16.65 -31.39
N PRO A 211 15.52 16.53 -32.33
CA PRO A 211 16.21 15.27 -32.63
C PRO A 211 16.85 14.56 -31.46
N GLN A 212 17.30 15.30 -30.44
CA GLN A 212 17.92 14.76 -29.22
C GLN A 212 16.93 14.56 -28.07
N ALA A 213 15.62 14.63 -28.33
CA ALA A 213 14.60 14.59 -27.27
C ALA A 213 14.70 13.33 -26.41
N GLU A 214 14.88 12.16 -27.00
CA GLU A 214 14.96 10.90 -26.23
C GLU A 214 16.18 10.86 -25.30
N GLU A 215 17.35 11.31 -25.77
CA GLU A 215 18.57 11.38 -24.96
C GLU A 215 18.37 12.34 -23.79
N ASN A 216 17.78 13.50 -24.06
CA ASN A 216 17.45 14.47 -23.02
C ASN A 216 16.44 13.93 -22.01
N LEU A 217 15.45 13.16 -22.46
CA LEU A 217 14.48 12.49 -21.58
C LEU A 217 15.14 11.43 -20.68
N ILE A 218 16.12 10.68 -21.20
CA ILE A 218 16.92 9.74 -20.42
C ILE A 218 17.73 10.45 -19.33
N HIS A 219 18.42 11.54 -19.70
CA HIS A 219 19.13 12.35 -18.72
C HIS A 219 18.19 12.95 -17.67
N ASN A 220 17.02 13.40 -18.08
CA ASN A 220 16.01 13.93 -17.17
C ASN A 220 15.45 12.85 -16.23
N LEU A 221 15.26 11.61 -16.68
CA LEU A 221 14.88 10.49 -15.80
C LEU A 221 15.90 10.31 -14.67
N GLN A 222 17.20 10.38 -14.97
CA GLN A 222 18.25 10.30 -13.95
C GLN A 222 18.17 11.49 -12.98
N ARG A 223 18.05 12.70 -13.49
CA ARG A 223 17.91 13.91 -12.65
C ARG A 223 16.68 13.85 -11.76
N PHE A 224 15.54 13.38 -12.28
CA PHE A 224 14.31 13.22 -11.48
C PHE A 224 14.44 12.13 -10.43
N ARG A 225 15.22 11.07 -10.68
CA ARG A 225 15.52 10.05 -9.65
C ARG A 225 16.31 10.66 -8.50
N GLU A 226 17.39 11.36 -8.79
CA GLU A 226 18.23 12.02 -7.79
C GLU A 226 17.46 13.10 -7.02
N ALA A 227 16.69 13.95 -7.71
CA ALA A 227 15.82 14.93 -7.07
C ALA A 227 14.75 14.27 -6.21
N GLY A 228 14.20 13.15 -6.66
CA GLY A 228 13.23 12.34 -5.90
C GLY A 228 13.80 11.73 -4.63
N GLU A 229 15.07 11.35 -4.62
CA GLU A 229 15.77 10.88 -3.41
C GLU A 229 15.93 11.99 -2.38
N LEU A 230 16.41 13.16 -2.82
CA LEU A 230 16.51 14.34 -1.94
C LEU A 230 15.15 14.76 -1.40
N TYR A 231 14.12 14.75 -2.25
CA TYR A 231 12.74 15.02 -1.83
C TYR A 231 12.28 14.02 -0.76
N GLN A 232 12.51 12.72 -0.96
CA GLN A 232 12.11 11.70 0.00
C GLN A 232 12.83 11.85 1.34
N GLN A 233 14.14 12.14 1.32
CA GLN A 233 14.90 12.42 2.54
C GLN A 233 14.32 13.61 3.31
N ALA A 234 13.98 14.69 2.61
CA ALA A 234 13.38 15.86 3.23
C ALA A 234 12.00 15.53 3.83
N ILE A 235 11.17 14.77 3.13
CA ILE A 235 9.87 14.33 3.62
C ILE A 235 10.00 13.42 4.86
N ASP A 236 10.92 12.49 4.86
CA ASP A 236 11.16 11.57 5.98
C ASP A 236 11.62 12.33 7.24
N LEU A 237 12.46 13.35 7.07
CA LEU A 237 12.83 14.24 8.16
C LEU A 237 11.62 15.00 8.73
N HIS A 238 10.73 15.51 7.86
CA HIS A 238 9.49 16.16 8.30
C HIS A 238 8.55 15.19 8.99
N LYS A 239 8.34 13.98 8.44
CA LYS A 239 7.52 12.92 9.06
C LYS A 239 8.06 12.58 10.46
N LYS A 240 9.37 12.34 10.60
CA LYS A 240 10.01 12.05 11.89
C LYS A 240 9.83 13.18 12.92
N LYS A 241 9.85 14.43 12.48
CA LYS A 241 9.71 15.62 13.37
C LYS A 241 8.27 15.93 13.74
N LEU A 242 7.31 15.62 12.86
CA LEU A 242 5.92 16.05 13.00
C LEU A 242 4.98 14.94 13.46
N LEU A 243 5.28 13.67 13.14
CA LEU A 243 4.36 12.56 13.34
C LEU A 243 4.74 11.78 14.59
N GLU A 244 3.91 11.86 15.64
CA GLU A 244 4.08 11.13 16.89
C GLU A 244 3.07 9.98 16.95
N LYS A 245 3.54 8.74 16.96
CA LYS A 245 2.67 7.56 17.08
C LYS A 245 2.30 7.33 18.55
N LYS A 246 1.01 7.21 18.86
CA LYS A 246 0.46 6.91 20.18
C LYS A 246 -0.60 5.81 20.08
N GLY A 247 -0.20 4.57 20.36
CA GLY A 247 -1.06 3.42 20.14
C GLY A 247 -1.44 3.27 18.66
N ALA A 248 -2.74 3.27 18.35
CA ALA A 248 -3.27 3.23 17.00
C ALA A 248 -3.41 4.62 16.34
N GLU A 249 -3.12 5.70 17.06
CA GLU A 249 -3.26 7.08 16.60
C GLU A 249 -1.92 7.68 16.19
N PHE A 250 -1.96 8.63 15.26
CA PHE A 250 -0.83 9.49 14.95
C PHE A 250 -1.20 10.94 15.29
N HIS A 251 -0.32 11.61 16.00
CA HIS A 251 -0.51 12.97 16.48
C HIS A 251 0.43 13.93 15.77
N ILE A 252 -0.10 15.04 15.24
CA ILE A 252 0.67 16.09 14.58
C ILE A 252 0.49 17.40 15.35
N PRO A 253 1.57 18.02 15.89
CA PRO A 253 1.47 19.29 16.58
C PRO A 253 1.11 20.40 15.59
N VAL A 254 -0.03 21.07 15.80
CA VAL A 254 -0.54 22.10 14.88
C VAL A 254 0.45 23.23 14.66
N LEU A 255 1.00 23.80 15.72
CA LEU A 255 1.94 24.91 15.63
C LEU A 255 3.26 24.55 14.90
N LYS A 256 3.70 23.29 15.01
CA LYS A 256 4.87 22.82 14.25
C LYS A 256 4.53 22.63 12.78
N LEU A 257 3.36 22.09 12.47
CA LEU A 257 2.91 21.89 11.09
C LEU A 257 2.68 23.23 10.38
N GLN A 258 2.06 24.22 11.03
CA GLN A 258 1.87 25.57 10.45
C GLN A 258 3.17 26.26 10.06
N LYS A 259 4.28 25.97 10.77
CA LYS A 259 5.61 26.47 10.45
C LYS A 259 6.34 25.68 9.37
N ALA A 260 5.82 24.52 8.96
CA ALA A 260 6.45 23.71 7.93
C ALA A 260 6.27 24.34 6.55
N LYS A 261 7.33 24.36 5.75
CA LYS A 261 7.30 24.88 4.37
C LYS A 261 7.97 23.89 3.44
N PRO A 262 7.32 23.54 2.31
CA PRO A 262 5.95 23.92 1.86
C PRO A 262 4.86 23.10 2.60
N LEU A 263 3.91 23.79 3.21
CA LEU A 263 2.90 23.19 4.08
C LEU A 263 2.07 22.09 3.36
N HIS A 264 1.46 22.42 2.23
CA HIS A 264 0.54 21.50 1.52
C HIS A 264 1.24 20.24 1.06
N THR A 265 2.47 20.36 0.57
CA THR A 265 3.27 19.21 0.13
C THR A 265 3.59 18.28 1.31
N ILE A 266 4.10 18.84 2.41
CA ILE A 266 4.45 18.05 3.61
C ILE A 266 3.20 17.41 4.21
N LEU A 267 2.10 18.15 4.28
CA LEU A 267 0.83 17.64 4.77
C LEU A 267 0.34 16.48 3.90
N TYR A 268 0.35 16.64 2.56
CA TYR A 268 -0.04 15.58 1.64
C TYR A 268 0.81 14.32 1.83
N GLU A 269 2.12 14.45 1.89
CA GLU A 269 3.03 13.33 2.05
C GLU A 269 2.86 12.60 3.40
N ILE A 270 2.33 13.29 4.41
CA ILE A 270 1.95 12.65 5.68
C ILE A 270 0.61 11.91 5.54
N ILE A 271 -0.43 12.58 5.02
CA ILE A 271 -1.80 12.03 5.07
C ILE A 271 -2.10 11.01 3.98
N ARG A 272 -1.35 10.99 2.86
CA ARG A 272 -1.57 10.02 1.77
C ARG A 272 -1.41 8.57 2.22
N ASP A 273 -0.52 8.30 3.17
CA ASP A 273 -0.31 6.96 3.73
C ASP A 273 -1.54 6.44 4.50
N PHE A 274 -2.50 7.35 4.80
CA PHE A 274 -3.76 7.08 5.46
C PHE A 274 -4.98 7.19 4.52
N GLY A 275 -4.75 7.08 3.20
CA GLY A 275 -5.79 7.01 2.19
C GLY A 275 -6.42 8.36 1.79
N PHE A 276 -5.80 9.49 2.14
CA PHE A 276 -6.24 10.80 1.70
C PHE A 276 -5.75 11.12 0.29
N THR A 277 -6.60 11.80 -0.49
CA THR A 277 -6.29 12.23 -1.86
C THR A 277 -5.68 13.64 -1.90
N PRO A 278 -4.99 14.03 -3.00
CA PRO A 278 -4.48 15.39 -3.16
C PRO A 278 -5.54 16.48 -3.01
N GLN A 279 -6.79 16.21 -3.45
CA GLN A 279 -7.92 17.16 -3.37
C GLN A 279 -8.31 17.46 -1.93
N GLN A 280 -8.11 16.53 -1.01
CA GLN A 280 -8.44 16.69 0.41
C GLN A 280 -7.41 17.48 1.21
N VAL A 281 -6.26 17.79 0.63
CA VAL A 281 -5.17 18.50 1.35
C VAL A 281 -5.61 19.87 1.84
N ALA A 282 -6.34 20.63 1.03
CA ALA A 282 -6.84 21.95 1.40
C ALA A 282 -7.85 21.88 2.57
N GLU A 283 -8.73 20.87 2.57
CA GLU A 283 -9.69 20.63 3.65
C GLU A 283 -8.97 20.28 4.96
N VAL A 284 -7.99 19.38 4.89
CA VAL A 284 -7.20 19.00 6.07
C VAL A 284 -6.35 20.17 6.57
N ALA A 285 -5.80 21.00 5.67
CA ALA A 285 -5.08 22.23 6.06
C ALA A 285 -6.02 23.22 6.77
N GLY A 286 -7.27 23.33 6.35
CA GLY A 286 -8.29 24.16 7.01
C GLY A 286 -8.57 23.74 8.46
N LEU A 287 -8.30 22.49 8.85
CA LEU A 287 -8.41 22.06 10.23
C LEU A 287 -7.40 22.76 11.17
N LEU A 288 -6.31 23.30 10.64
CA LEU A 288 -5.29 24.01 11.45
C LEU A 288 -5.87 25.26 12.14
N GLU A 289 -6.89 25.87 11.54
CA GLU A 289 -7.57 27.08 12.04
C GLU A 289 -8.96 26.79 12.60
N SER A 290 -9.40 25.53 12.53
CA SER A 290 -10.74 25.16 12.96
C SER A 290 -10.84 24.88 14.47
N ASP A 291 -12.07 24.80 14.96
CA ASP A 291 -12.36 24.39 16.34
C ASP A 291 -12.09 22.90 16.55
N SER A 292 -11.82 22.54 17.83
CA SER A 292 -11.67 21.14 18.22
C SER A 292 -12.93 20.33 17.95
N GLY A 293 -12.78 19.15 17.39
CA GLY A 293 -13.85 18.23 17.03
C GLY A 293 -14.17 18.19 15.55
N LYS A 294 -13.77 19.20 14.77
CA LYS A 294 -13.90 19.15 13.30
C LYS A 294 -12.94 18.13 12.71
N TYR A 295 -13.35 17.46 11.65
CA TYR A 295 -12.55 16.40 11.01
C TYR A 295 -12.78 16.34 9.50
N VAL A 296 -11.82 15.73 8.82
CA VAL A 296 -11.89 15.31 7.41
C VAL A 296 -11.62 13.80 7.37
N GLN A 297 -12.29 13.07 6.47
CA GLN A 297 -12.16 11.61 6.42
C GLN A 297 -11.71 11.12 5.03
N SER A 298 -10.88 10.09 5.04
CA SER A 298 -10.54 9.28 3.86
C SER A 298 -11.38 7.99 3.84
N ALA A 299 -11.06 7.05 2.98
CA ALA A 299 -11.69 5.72 2.98
C ALA A 299 -11.34 4.88 4.23
N THR A 300 -10.22 5.15 4.90
CA THR A 300 -9.70 4.29 5.99
C THR A 300 -9.48 5.03 7.30
N HIS A 301 -9.26 6.34 7.26
CA HIS A 301 -8.89 7.15 8.43
C HIS A 301 -9.63 8.49 8.49
N ARG A 302 -9.56 9.12 9.65
CA ARG A 302 -10.01 10.50 9.87
C ARG A 302 -8.86 11.36 10.41
N VAL A 303 -8.75 12.60 9.95
CA VAL A 303 -7.91 13.62 10.57
C VAL A 303 -8.82 14.53 11.41
N ILE A 304 -8.61 14.57 12.70
CA ILE A 304 -9.46 15.29 13.65
C ILE A 304 -8.68 16.42 14.29
N ARG A 305 -9.24 17.63 14.33
CA ARG A 305 -8.71 18.72 15.14
C ARG A 305 -8.98 18.45 16.62
N ASN A 306 -7.94 18.36 17.44
CA ASN A 306 -8.07 18.16 18.88
C ASN A 306 -7.12 19.11 19.63
N ARG A 307 -7.61 20.24 20.09
CA ARG A 307 -6.83 21.29 20.77
C ARG A 307 -5.59 21.71 19.97
N LYS A 308 -4.39 21.38 20.45
CA LYS A 308 -3.09 21.71 19.83
C LYS A 308 -2.60 20.65 18.81
N TRP A 309 -3.43 19.64 18.49
CA TRP A 309 -3.05 18.50 17.69
C TRP A 309 -4.01 18.27 16.53
N LEU A 310 -3.49 17.78 15.42
CA LEU A 310 -4.26 16.98 14.47
C LEU A 310 -4.03 15.50 14.81
N LEU A 311 -5.12 14.76 14.95
CA LEU A 311 -5.08 13.32 15.21
C LEU A 311 -5.45 12.58 13.95
N ILE A 312 -4.61 11.66 13.48
CA ILE A 312 -4.95 10.71 12.42
C ILE A 312 -5.35 9.42 13.10
N VAL A 313 -6.58 9.00 12.89
CA VAL A 313 -7.17 7.83 13.54
C VAL A 313 -7.88 6.95 12.51
N PRO A 314 -7.84 5.62 12.64
CA PRO A 314 -8.63 4.75 11.77
C PRO A 314 -10.13 5.02 11.98
N HIS A 315 -10.95 4.67 11.00
CA HIS A 315 -12.40 4.69 11.19
C HIS A 315 -12.77 3.80 12.37
N PRO A 316 -13.77 4.21 13.17
CA PRO A 316 -14.29 3.32 14.19
C PRO A 316 -14.82 2.04 13.50
N SER A 317 -14.48 0.89 14.05
CA SER A 317 -15.05 -0.38 13.59
C SER A 317 -16.58 -0.32 13.74
N VAL A 318 -17.28 -0.73 12.68
CA VAL A 318 -18.73 -0.62 12.54
C VAL A 318 -19.46 -1.24 13.73
N SER A 319 -20.40 -0.47 14.30
CA SER A 319 -21.42 -0.84 15.28
C SER A 319 -20.97 -1.75 16.43
N ALA A 320 -20.54 -1.11 17.49
CA ALA A 320 -20.48 -1.74 18.80
C ALA A 320 -21.90 -2.19 19.21
N LYS A 321 -22.20 -3.48 19.10
CA LYS A 321 -23.46 -4.03 19.57
C LYS A 321 -23.49 -3.96 21.10
N HIS A 322 -24.62 -3.58 21.68
CA HIS A 322 -24.87 -3.74 23.10
C HIS A 322 -24.73 -5.20 23.48
N VAL A 323 -24.08 -5.51 24.59
CA VAL A 323 -23.90 -6.85 25.09
C VAL A 323 -24.66 -6.96 26.42
N LEU A 324 -25.68 -7.79 26.43
CA LEU A 324 -26.41 -8.13 27.65
C LEU A 324 -25.67 -9.26 28.37
N ILE A 325 -25.39 -9.06 29.66
CA ILE A 325 -24.66 -10.00 30.50
C ILE A 325 -25.61 -10.52 31.55
N GLU A 326 -26.04 -11.76 31.42
CA GLU A 326 -27.07 -12.37 32.28
C GLU A 326 -26.48 -12.98 33.57
N GLN A 327 -25.19 -13.34 33.54
CA GLN A 327 -24.52 -14.01 34.66
C GLN A 327 -23.00 -13.73 34.65
N GLU A 328 -22.35 -14.15 35.71
CA GLU A 328 -20.89 -14.14 35.81
C GLU A 328 -20.23 -14.96 34.71
N GLY A 329 -19.02 -14.58 34.30
CA GLY A 329 -18.26 -15.28 33.28
C GLY A 329 -17.31 -14.40 32.46
N LYS A 330 -16.89 -14.94 31.34
CA LYS A 330 -16.08 -14.25 30.33
C LYS A 330 -16.97 -13.77 29.18
N ILE A 331 -16.85 -12.51 28.86
CA ILE A 331 -17.66 -11.83 27.85
C ILE A 331 -16.72 -11.16 26.83
N GLY A 332 -16.79 -11.61 25.59
CA GLY A 332 -16.11 -10.94 24.48
C GLY A 332 -16.94 -9.79 23.93
N PHE A 333 -16.33 -8.64 23.66
CA PHE A 333 -16.98 -7.50 23.04
C PHE A 333 -16.01 -6.76 22.11
N ALA A 334 -16.47 -5.76 21.38
CA ALA A 334 -15.62 -5.03 20.42
C ALA A 334 -14.44 -4.30 21.05
N GLY A 335 -14.47 -4.01 22.34
CA GLY A 335 -13.37 -3.40 23.09
C GLY A 335 -12.38 -4.38 23.73
N GLY A 336 -12.66 -5.70 23.65
CA GLY A 336 -11.81 -6.71 24.26
C GLY A 336 -12.57 -7.83 24.97
N GLU A 337 -12.08 -8.28 26.11
CA GLU A 337 -12.68 -9.29 26.98
C GLU A 337 -12.95 -8.70 28.37
N LEU A 338 -14.16 -8.88 28.88
CA LEU A 338 -14.54 -8.57 30.26
C LEU A 338 -14.77 -9.87 31.02
N ARG A 339 -14.20 -10.00 32.22
CA ARG A 339 -14.44 -11.13 33.09
C ARG A 339 -15.10 -10.65 34.38
N ILE A 340 -16.26 -11.22 34.71
CA ILE A 340 -17.02 -10.94 35.94
C ILE A 340 -16.96 -12.16 36.84
N LYS A 341 -16.58 -11.94 38.11
CA LYS A 341 -16.55 -12.98 39.15
C LYS A 341 -17.03 -12.39 40.48
N ARG A 342 -17.83 -13.12 41.20
CA ARG A 342 -18.18 -12.84 42.57
C ARG A 342 -17.17 -13.55 43.50
N LEU A 343 -16.65 -12.82 44.46
CA LEU A 343 -15.70 -13.33 45.44
C LEU A 343 -16.21 -13.06 46.85
N PRO A 344 -16.11 -14.01 47.78
CA PRO A 344 -16.46 -13.76 49.17
C PRO A 344 -15.43 -12.81 49.81
N VAL A 345 -15.90 -11.87 50.58
CA VAL A 345 -15.04 -11.01 51.41
C VAL A 345 -14.66 -11.78 52.66
N THR A 346 -13.37 -12.12 52.81
CA THR A 346 -12.81 -12.82 53.97
C THR A 346 -12.02 -11.85 54.86
N ASN A 347 -11.79 -12.24 56.10
CA ASN A 347 -10.96 -11.44 57.01
C ASN A 347 -9.56 -11.22 56.37
N GLY A 348 -9.16 -9.95 56.21
CA GLY A 348 -7.91 -9.58 55.54
C GLY A 348 -8.07 -9.20 54.04
N PHE A 349 -9.29 -9.12 53.53
CA PHE A 349 -9.52 -8.65 52.15
C PHE A 349 -9.02 -7.21 51.96
N THR A 350 -8.18 -7.02 50.98
CA THR A 350 -7.68 -5.69 50.57
C THR A 350 -8.15 -5.36 49.17
N VAL A 351 -8.64 -4.14 48.98
CA VAL A 351 -8.99 -3.62 47.66
C VAL A 351 -7.73 -3.51 46.82
N GLN A 352 -7.68 -4.22 45.71
CA GLN A 352 -6.54 -4.17 44.78
C GLN A 352 -6.59 -2.87 43.96
N SER A 353 -5.51 -2.13 43.97
CA SER A 353 -5.36 -0.93 43.13
C SER A 353 -4.63 -1.27 41.82
N VAL A 354 -5.27 -2.09 40.95
CA VAL A 354 -4.76 -2.48 39.66
C VAL A 354 -5.66 -1.88 38.57
N THR A 355 -5.07 -1.33 37.54
CA THR A 355 -5.80 -0.59 36.49
C THR A 355 -6.80 -1.45 35.69
N ASP A 356 -6.58 -2.76 35.66
CA ASP A 356 -7.38 -3.69 34.86
C ASP A 356 -8.46 -4.41 35.70
N ILE A 357 -8.57 -4.11 36.98
CA ILE A 357 -9.52 -4.73 37.92
C ILE A 357 -10.37 -3.67 38.60
N ALA A 358 -11.67 -3.74 38.36
CA ALA A 358 -12.65 -3.00 39.16
C ALA A 358 -13.26 -3.93 40.19
N GLN A 359 -13.32 -3.46 41.48
CA GLN A 359 -13.96 -4.18 42.57
C GLN A 359 -15.19 -3.39 43.03
N LEU A 360 -16.33 -4.01 43.00
CA LEU A 360 -17.63 -3.41 43.26
C LEU A 360 -18.37 -4.25 44.28
N ASP A 361 -19.26 -3.61 45.05
CA ASP A 361 -20.15 -4.29 45.98
C ASP A 361 -21.17 -5.15 45.21
N ALA A 362 -21.10 -6.49 45.39
CA ALA A 362 -21.92 -7.43 44.68
C ALA A 362 -23.42 -7.33 45.05
N ASP A 363 -23.75 -6.85 46.26
CA ASP A 363 -25.15 -6.71 46.68
C ASP A 363 -25.80 -5.45 46.07
N ALA A 364 -24.99 -4.51 45.58
CA ALA A 364 -25.45 -3.32 44.88
C ALA A 364 -25.60 -3.51 43.38
N ILE A 365 -25.26 -4.70 42.85
CA ILE A 365 -25.25 -5.01 41.40
C ILE A 365 -26.21 -6.11 41.08
N GLY A 366 -27.26 -5.79 40.33
CA GLY A 366 -28.26 -6.75 39.82
C GLY A 366 -27.94 -7.15 38.35
N PHE A 367 -28.01 -8.46 38.05
CA PHE A 367 -28.06 -8.92 36.69
C PHE A 367 -29.50 -8.78 36.14
N PRO A 368 -29.67 -8.59 34.80
CA PRO A 368 -28.64 -8.53 33.78
C PRO A 368 -27.92 -7.20 33.76
N LEU A 369 -26.63 -7.21 33.39
CA LEU A 369 -25.83 -6.02 33.14
C LEU A 369 -25.82 -5.69 31.67
N LEU A 370 -25.80 -4.39 31.33
CA LEU A 370 -25.69 -3.94 29.95
C LEU A 370 -24.30 -3.32 29.73
N LEU A 371 -23.47 -4.00 28.91
CA LEU A 371 -22.20 -3.47 28.43
C LEU A 371 -22.43 -2.77 27.09
N ARG A 372 -22.17 -1.46 27.03
CA ARG A 372 -22.43 -0.63 25.84
C ARG A 372 -21.39 0.49 25.68
N PRO A 373 -21.23 1.05 24.48
CA PRO A 373 -20.52 2.30 24.30
C PRO A 373 -21.16 3.42 25.14
N TRP A 374 -20.34 4.31 25.67
CA TRP A 374 -20.86 5.49 26.34
C TRP A 374 -21.60 6.41 25.35
N LYS A 375 -22.52 7.24 25.86
CA LYS A 375 -23.26 8.22 25.08
C LYS A 375 -23.32 9.57 25.80
N THR A 376 -23.59 10.61 25.02
CA THR A 376 -23.82 11.95 25.59
C THR A 376 -25.01 11.92 26.55
N GLY A 377 -24.83 12.47 27.75
CA GLY A 377 -25.84 12.43 28.81
C GLY A 377 -25.52 11.42 29.92
N ASP A 378 -24.64 10.45 29.66
CA ASP A 378 -24.22 9.50 30.68
C ASP A 378 -23.58 10.17 31.90
N TYR A 379 -23.92 9.64 33.09
CA TYR A 379 -23.37 10.08 34.35
C TYR A 379 -23.17 8.88 35.28
N PHE A 380 -22.30 9.06 36.25
CA PHE A 380 -22.03 8.10 37.30
C PHE A 380 -21.86 8.81 38.65
N TYR A 381 -21.81 8.04 39.72
CA TYR A 381 -21.53 8.54 41.05
C TYR A 381 -20.12 8.16 41.47
N PRO A 382 -19.17 9.11 41.58
CA PRO A 382 -17.81 8.81 41.98
C PRO A 382 -17.72 8.22 43.38
N LEU A 383 -16.79 7.30 43.58
CA LEU A 383 -16.47 6.77 44.91
C LEU A 383 -16.16 7.94 45.87
N GLY A 384 -16.69 7.88 47.09
CA GLY A 384 -16.57 8.95 48.08
C GLY A 384 -17.50 10.14 47.85
N MET A 385 -18.32 10.15 46.79
CA MET A 385 -19.31 11.21 46.50
C MET A 385 -20.70 10.66 46.17
N PRO A 386 -21.33 9.83 47.00
CA PRO A 386 -22.51 9.08 46.65
C PRO A 386 -23.76 9.91 46.27
N ARG A 387 -23.79 11.18 46.65
CA ARG A 387 -24.89 12.12 46.34
C ARG A 387 -24.61 13.07 45.18
N LYS A 388 -23.40 13.06 44.58
CA LYS A 388 -23.01 13.99 43.51
C LYS A 388 -22.85 13.27 42.18
N LYS A 389 -23.73 13.55 41.24
CA LYS A 389 -23.63 13.06 39.86
C LYS A 389 -22.46 13.73 39.15
N LYS A 390 -21.61 12.96 38.49
CA LYS A 390 -20.59 13.46 37.58
C LYS A 390 -20.91 13.01 36.16
N LYS A 391 -21.03 13.97 35.21
CA LYS A 391 -21.21 13.63 33.80
C LYS A 391 -19.98 12.88 33.29
N LEU A 392 -20.18 11.75 32.61
CA LEU A 392 -19.10 10.92 32.06
C LEU A 392 -18.28 11.71 31.02
N SER A 393 -18.93 12.52 30.18
CA SER A 393 -18.24 13.41 29.24
C SER A 393 -17.25 14.36 29.94
N ARG A 394 -17.60 14.91 31.09
CA ARG A 394 -16.71 15.78 31.88
C ARG A 394 -15.56 15.01 32.51
N PHE A 395 -15.83 13.83 33.04
CA PHE A 395 -14.80 12.93 33.57
C PHE A 395 -13.76 12.58 32.51
N LEU A 396 -14.19 12.17 31.31
CA LEU A 396 -13.29 11.86 30.19
C LEU A 396 -12.46 13.07 29.74
N ILE A 397 -12.98 14.30 29.88
CA ILE A 397 -12.23 15.53 29.62
C ILE A 397 -11.16 15.76 30.71
N ASP A 398 -11.53 15.59 31.98
CA ASP A 398 -10.63 15.76 33.12
C ASP A 398 -9.48 14.74 33.06
N GLN A 399 -9.75 13.52 32.62
CA GLN A 399 -8.75 12.46 32.34
C GLN A 399 -7.93 12.69 31.07
N LYS A 400 -8.16 13.79 30.35
CA LYS A 400 -7.46 14.16 29.11
C LYS A 400 -7.57 13.13 27.96
N ILE A 401 -8.61 12.30 27.98
CA ILE A 401 -8.88 11.29 26.95
C ILE A 401 -9.18 11.99 25.63
N SER A 402 -8.53 11.55 24.53
CA SER A 402 -8.70 12.13 23.19
C SER A 402 -10.12 11.89 22.65
N ILE A 403 -10.53 12.66 21.65
CA ILE A 403 -11.87 12.49 21.04
C ILE A 403 -12.02 11.08 20.47
N ALA A 404 -10.99 10.56 19.82
CA ALA A 404 -11.00 9.21 19.25
C ALA A 404 -11.02 8.11 20.31
N GLN A 405 -10.26 8.28 21.38
CA GLN A 405 -10.31 7.35 22.51
C GLN A 405 -11.66 7.33 23.22
N LYS A 406 -12.35 8.50 23.30
CA LYS A 406 -13.71 8.56 23.87
C LYS A 406 -14.69 7.68 23.10
N GLU A 407 -14.57 7.57 21.79
CA GLU A 407 -15.42 6.72 20.96
C GLU A 407 -15.23 5.21 21.24
N GLN A 408 -14.14 4.84 21.90
CA GLN A 408 -13.81 3.46 22.29
C GLN A 408 -14.16 3.15 23.75
N VAL A 409 -14.68 4.13 24.50
CA VAL A 409 -15.05 3.91 25.90
C VAL A 409 -16.36 3.14 26.00
N TRP A 410 -16.33 2.08 26.77
CA TRP A 410 -17.51 1.28 27.14
C TRP A 410 -17.90 1.53 28.57
N VAL A 411 -19.18 1.38 28.86
CA VAL A 411 -19.74 1.49 30.21
C VAL A 411 -20.50 0.23 30.54
N LEU A 412 -20.45 -0.14 31.81
CA LEU A 412 -21.25 -1.20 32.36
C LEU A 412 -22.41 -0.56 33.13
N GLU A 413 -23.63 -0.98 32.80
CA GLU A 413 -24.88 -0.41 33.34
C GLU A 413 -25.71 -1.48 34.00
N THR A 414 -26.25 -1.19 35.17
CA THR A 414 -27.28 -1.96 35.86
C THR A 414 -28.36 -0.98 36.33
N ASP A 415 -29.64 -1.33 36.20
CA ASP A 415 -30.80 -0.53 36.60
C ASP A 415 -30.72 0.95 36.15
N LYS A 416 -30.29 1.17 34.93
CA LYS A 416 -30.07 2.50 34.30
C LYS A 416 -29.00 3.35 35.02
N LYS A 417 -28.13 2.76 35.79
CA LYS A 417 -26.99 3.40 36.45
C LYS A 417 -25.68 2.84 35.90
N ILE A 418 -24.73 3.69 35.61
CA ILE A 418 -23.36 3.29 35.25
C ILE A 418 -22.63 2.96 36.56
N ILE A 419 -22.01 1.77 36.57
CA ILE A 419 -21.25 1.22 37.70
C ILE A 419 -19.76 1.20 37.40
#